data_4ac9b4eb0eb05922bc6616f9e0c904a8
#
_entry.id   4ac9b4eb0eb05922bc6616f9e0c904a8
#
_cell.length_a   1.000
_cell.length_b   1.000
_cell.length_c   1.000
_cell.angle_alpha   90.00
_cell.angle_beta   90.00
_cell.angle_gamma   90.00
#
_symmetry.space_group_name_H-M   'P 1'
#
loop_
_entity.id
_entity.type
_entity.pdbx_description
1 polymer ?
#
loop_
_entity_poly.entity_id
_entity_poly.type
_entity_poly.pdbx_seq_one_letter_code
_entity_poly.pdbx_strand_id
1 'polypeptide(L)'
;MLRKEAFLNGSSNILGINLDGERLLVVYGSPTGIIYERLSAPVPAQVSFSAVLELIMVQADRLLTLTQAQHLPVPDRVSAAISGNLDAETGILGSAVDFPLWKQEPVRSQLSLRFNLPVVIEQKANAGALAEYYFGGGQGVRNLVFIGMTPTLRAGILTNGRLYHNSGGTAGQLGSLRLAGDGPAGLGKPGSLTGFASAAGMLELAFKRCPQHWENDVDLFQIIRDAQNGDPYAQEVFAEAGTQLGRGLAPLVHLLQPELIIIGFPGCLLADIFANPARAALAAATDLAESALPRLIPSPLCARLPELEAIAPAIHRIKTQSAE
;
A
#
# COMPACT_ATOMS: atom_id res chain seq x y z
N MET A 1 -36.12 10.83 -0.26
CA MET A 1 -36.58 9.48 0.07
C MET A 1 -36.05 8.42 -0.89
N LEU A 2 -36.02 8.65 -2.21
CA LEU A 2 -35.49 7.70 -3.21
C LEU A 2 -33.98 7.32 -3.10
N ARG A 3 -33.14 8.11 -2.42
CA ARG A 3 -31.72 7.79 -2.22
C ARG A 3 -31.43 6.78 -1.10
N LYS A 4 -32.35 6.55 -0.14
CA LYS A 4 -32.17 5.58 0.95
C LYS A 4 -32.46 4.13 0.53
N GLU A 5 -33.31 3.94 -0.45
CA GLU A 5 -33.69 2.59 -0.92
C GLU A 5 -32.67 1.98 -1.89
N ALA A 6 -31.86 2.80 -2.61
CA ALA A 6 -30.76 2.31 -3.44
C ALA A 6 -29.62 1.69 -2.61
N PHE A 7 -29.48 2.05 -1.34
CA PHE A 7 -28.48 1.49 -0.42
C PHE A 7 -28.76 0.03 -0.01
N LEU A 8 -29.98 -0.43 -0.15
CA LEU A 8 -30.41 -1.78 0.26
C LEU A 8 -30.43 -2.81 -0.89
N ASN A 9 -30.31 -2.36 -2.14
CA ASN A 9 -30.40 -3.21 -3.32
C ASN A 9 -29.10 -3.34 -4.08
N GLY A 10 -28.01 -3.83 -3.46
CA GLY A 10 -26.93 -4.59 -4.12
C GLY A 10 -26.14 -3.99 -5.29
N SER A 11 -26.35 -2.72 -5.70
CA SER A 11 -25.69 -2.11 -6.87
C SER A 11 -24.88 -0.85 -6.57
N SER A 12 -24.21 -0.84 -5.44
CA SER A 12 -23.29 0.24 -5.03
C SER A 12 -21.97 0.07 -5.78
N ASN A 13 -21.67 0.89 -6.80
CA ASN A 13 -20.40 0.82 -7.48
C ASN A 13 -19.46 1.95 -7.02
N ILE A 14 -18.19 1.68 -7.08
CA ILE A 14 -17.14 2.50 -6.49
C ILE A 14 -16.22 2.99 -7.61
N LEU A 15 -16.00 4.31 -7.67
CA LEU A 15 -14.88 4.90 -8.40
C LEU A 15 -13.68 4.89 -7.47
N GLY A 16 -12.70 4.02 -7.73
CA GLY A 16 -11.49 3.86 -6.94
C GLY A 16 -10.32 4.64 -7.52
N ILE A 17 -9.52 5.23 -6.66
CA ILE A 17 -8.30 5.97 -6.99
C ILE A 17 -7.16 5.37 -6.17
N ASN A 18 -6.07 4.98 -6.82
CA ASN A 18 -4.80 4.64 -6.16
C ASN A 18 -3.72 5.57 -6.71
N LEU A 19 -3.11 6.33 -5.83
CA LEU A 19 -2.16 7.39 -6.19
C LEU A 19 -0.87 7.26 -5.40
N ASP A 20 0.23 7.20 -6.11
CA ASP A 20 1.59 7.37 -5.60
C ASP A 20 2.39 8.33 -6.52
N GLY A 21 3.66 8.56 -6.19
CA GLY A 21 4.49 9.52 -6.92
C GLY A 21 4.87 9.12 -8.34
N GLU A 22 4.56 7.91 -8.75
CA GLU A 22 4.91 7.38 -10.07
C GLU A 22 3.69 7.15 -10.94
N ARG A 23 2.56 6.76 -10.32
CA ARG A 23 1.38 6.30 -11.04
C ARG A 23 0.08 6.71 -10.38
N LEU A 24 -0.85 7.14 -11.20
CA LEU A 24 -2.28 7.18 -10.92
C LEU A 24 -2.95 5.95 -11.52
N LEU A 25 -3.72 5.22 -10.72
CA LEU A 25 -4.63 4.17 -11.17
C LEU A 25 -6.04 4.57 -10.79
N VAL A 26 -6.95 4.59 -11.76
CA VAL A 26 -8.38 4.78 -11.55
C VAL A 26 -9.10 3.51 -11.93
N VAL A 27 -10.00 3.04 -11.07
CA VAL A 27 -10.75 1.80 -11.27
C VAL A 27 -12.23 2.02 -11.07
N TYR A 28 -13.05 1.23 -11.75
CA TYR A 28 -14.45 1.13 -11.49
C TYR A 28 -14.77 -0.29 -11.03
N GLY A 29 -15.31 -0.43 -9.82
CA GLY A 29 -15.47 -1.73 -9.20
C GLY A 29 -16.71 -1.83 -8.30
N SER A 30 -17.00 -3.06 -7.87
CA SER A 30 -18.10 -3.38 -6.98
C SER A 30 -17.66 -3.53 -5.52
N PRO A 31 -18.59 -3.49 -4.55
CA PRO A 31 -18.30 -3.79 -3.14
C PRO A 31 -17.85 -5.25 -2.89
N THR A 32 -18.00 -6.12 -3.88
CA THR A 32 -17.53 -7.52 -3.81
C THR A 32 -16.10 -7.69 -4.31
N GLY A 33 -15.42 -6.60 -4.71
CA GLY A 33 -14.03 -6.65 -5.19
C GLY A 33 -13.87 -7.00 -6.67
N ILE A 34 -14.95 -6.96 -7.44
CA ILE A 34 -14.89 -7.11 -8.90
C ILE A 34 -14.46 -5.76 -9.48
N ILE A 35 -13.41 -5.76 -10.28
CA ILE A 35 -12.97 -4.61 -11.07
C ILE A 35 -13.48 -4.81 -12.49
N TYR A 36 -14.33 -3.90 -12.94
CA TYR A 36 -14.93 -3.93 -14.28
C TYR A 36 -14.05 -3.20 -15.30
N GLU A 37 -13.52 -2.05 -14.89
CA GLU A 37 -12.65 -1.22 -15.74
C GLU A 37 -11.52 -0.58 -14.94
N ARG A 38 -10.43 -0.29 -15.63
CA ARG A 38 -9.25 0.38 -15.05
C ARG A 38 -8.52 1.20 -16.08
N LEU A 39 -8.00 2.35 -15.66
CA LEU A 39 -7.08 3.19 -16.44
C LEU A 39 -5.92 3.61 -15.55
N SER A 40 -4.75 3.70 -16.12
CA SER A 40 -3.57 4.21 -15.41
C SER A 40 -2.88 5.30 -16.21
N ALA A 41 -2.24 6.22 -15.51
CA ALA A 41 -1.42 7.27 -16.08
C ALA A 41 -0.16 7.46 -15.23
N PRO A 42 0.98 7.80 -15.84
CA PRO A 42 2.16 8.22 -15.08
C PRO A 42 1.89 9.55 -14.37
N VAL A 43 2.45 9.70 -13.18
CA VAL A 43 2.43 10.96 -12.44
C VAL A 43 3.76 11.67 -12.68
N PRO A 44 3.75 12.91 -13.21
CA PRO A 44 4.99 13.64 -13.44
C PRO A 44 5.73 13.93 -12.13
N ALA A 45 7.04 13.86 -12.15
CA ALA A 45 7.85 14.25 -11.00
C ALA A 45 7.60 15.74 -10.64
N GLN A 46 7.60 16.05 -9.35
CA GLN A 46 7.39 17.40 -8.83
C GLN A 46 6.08 18.05 -9.32
N VAL A 47 5.03 17.27 -9.48
CA VAL A 47 3.72 17.74 -9.90
C VAL A 47 3.00 18.51 -8.78
N SER A 48 2.28 19.57 -9.11
CA SER A 48 1.43 20.30 -8.16
C SER A 48 0.17 19.52 -7.81
N PHE A 49 -0.41 19.78 -6.65
CA PHE A 49 -1.67 19.16 -6.25
C PHE A 49 -2.81 19.42 -7.25
N SER A 50 -2.94 20.66 -7.73
CA SER A 50 -3.97 21.00 -8.73
C SER A 50 -3.79 20.23 -10.04
N ALA A 51 -2.57 20.04 -10.51
CA ALA A 51 -2.31 19.27 -11.73
C ALA A 51 -2.63 17.79 -11.57
N VAL A 52 -2.38 17.20 -10.40
CA VAL A 52 -2.80 15.81 -10.11
C VAL A 52 -4.32 15.70 -10.01
N LEU A 53 -5.01 16.69 -9.43
CA LEU A 53 -6.49 16.69 -9.45
C LEU A 53 -7.04 16.70 -10.87
N GLU A 54 -6.48 17.52 -11.77
CA GLU A 54 -6.88 17.51 -13.19
C GLU A 54 -6.58 16.17 -13.86
N LEU A 55 -5.43 15.56 -13.58
CA LEU A 55 -5.10 14.23 -14.09
C LEU A 55 -6.11 13.16 -13.61
N ILE A 56 -6.48 13.21 -12.33
CA ILE A 56 -7.52 12.34 -11.76
C ILE A 56 -8.84 12.53 -12.51
N MET A 57 -9.29 13.79 -12.71
CA MET A 57 -10.54 14.07 -13.41
C MET A 57 -10.53 13.55 -14.84
N VAL A 58 -9.46 13.80 -15.60
CA VAL A 58 -9.33 13.32 -16.98
C VAL A 58 -9.39 11.80 -17.05
N GLN A 59 -8.69 11.08 -16.16
CA GLN A 59 -8.72 9.62 -16.18
C GLN A 59 -10.08 9.07 -15.71
N ALA A 60 -10.71 9.70 -14.72
CA ALA A 60 -12.03 9.31 -14.24
C ALA A 60 -13.11 9.52 -15.30
N ASP A 61 -13.12 10.65 -15.99
CA ASP A 61 -14.09 10.94 -17.08
C ASP A 61 -13.95 9.93 -18.22
N ARG A 62 -12.72 9.58 -18.60
CA ARG A 62 -12.46 8.54 -19.61
C ARG A 62 -12.97 7.18 -19.15
N LEU A 63 -12.69 6.81 -17.89
CA LEU A 63 -13.15 5.55 -17.31
C LEU A 63 -14.68 5.48 -17.27
N LEU A 64 -15.33 6.54 -16.81
CA LEU A 64 -16.80 6.62 -16.74
C LEU A 64 -17.46 6.58 -18.11
N THR A 65 -16.83 7.14 -19.13
CA THR A 65 -17.28 7.00 -20.52
C THR A 65 -17.26 5.53 -20.97
N LEU A 66 -16.19 4.78 -20.65
CA LEU A 66 -16.09 3.36 -20.97
C LEU A 66 -17.15 2.53 -20.22
N THR A 67 -17.36 2.80 -18.93
CA THR A 67 -18.38 2.08 -18.13
C THR A 67 -19.82 2.39 -18.59
N GLN A 68 -20.07 3.62 -19.03
CA GLN A 68 -21.35 4.03 -19.62
C GLN A 68 -21.65 3.30 -20.94
N ALA A 69 -20.64 3.13 -21.80
CA ALA A 69 -20.76 2.37 -23.04
C ALA A 69 -21.08 0.89 -22.79
N GLN A 70 -20.71 0.35 -21.62
CA GLN A 70 -21.03 -1.00 -21.17
C GLN A 70 -22.36 -1.09 -20.38
N HIS A 71 -23.11 0.01 -20.29
CA HIS A 71 -24.35 0.11 -19.51
C HIS A 71 -24.19 -0.20 -18.02
N LEU A 72 -22.99 0.00 -17.46
CA LEU A 72 -22.76 -0.14 -16.03
C LEU A 72 -23.36 1.05 -15.26
N PRO A 73 -23.91 0.84 -14.05
CA PRO A 73 -24.46 1.91 -13.23
C PRO A 73 -23.42 2.98 -12.90
N VAL A 74 -23.83 4.23 -12.71
CA VAL A 74 -22.92 5.29 -12.23
C VAL A 74 -22.42 4.96 -10.82
N PRO A 75 -21.16 5.31 -10.47
CA PRO A 75 -20.67 5.11 -9.10
C PRO A 75 -21.43 6.02 -8.13
N ASP A 76 -21.67 5.54 -6.93
CA ASP A 76 -22.33 6.31 -5.87
C ASP A 76 -21.35 6.91 -4.85
N ARG A 77 -20.08 6.56 -4.94
CA ARG A 77 -19.00 7.05 -4.07
C ARG A 77 -17.63 6.97 -4.74
N VAL A 78 -16.72 7.76 -4.19
CA VAL A 78 -15.29 7.71 -4.52
C VAL A 78 -14.54 7.08 -3.35
N SER A 79 -13.59 6.22 -3.66
CA SER A 79 -12.63 5.64 -2.72
C SER A 79 -11.23 6.04 -3.17
N ALA A 80 -10.36 6.44 -2.25
CA ALA A 80 -8.99 6.81 -2.61
C ALA A 80 -7.97 6.22 -1.63
N ALA A 81 -6.93 5.59 -2.18
CA ALA A 81 -5.72 5.17 -1.48
C ALA A 81 -4.56 6.06 -1.93
N ILE A 82 -3.94 6.79 -1.01
CA ILE A 82 -2.92 7.80 -1.34
C ILE A 82 -1.69 7.62 -0.46
N SER A 83 -0.51 7.70 -1.10
CA SER A 83 0.76 7.70 -0.39
C SER A 83 0.96 8.99 0.41
N GLY A 84 1.57 8.87 1.59
CA GLY A 84 1.95 10.01 2.43
C GLY A 84 1.33 10.01 3.83
N ASN A 85 1.52 11.07 4.56
CA ASN A 85 0.94 11.27 5.90
C ASN A 85 -0.49 11.82 5.75
N LEU A 86 -1.43 10.92 5.57
CA LEU A 86 -2.84 11.24 5.38
C LEU A 86 -3.59 11.10 6.71
N ASP A 87 -4.18 12.17 7.17
CA ASP A 87 -5.18 12.13 8.23
C ASP A 87 -6.52 11.67 7.62
N ALA A 88 -6.90 10.43 7.93
CA ALA A 88 -8.12 9.83 7.40
C ALA A 88 -9.41 10.44 7.99
N GLU A 89 -9.36 11.14 9.11
CA GLU A 89 -10.50 11.83 9.70
C GLU A 89 -10.79 13.17 9.02
N THR A 90 -9.77 13.99 8.82
CA THR A 90 -9.91 15.30 8.15
C THR A 90 -9.83 15.19 6.63
N GLY A 91 -9.15 14.18 6.10
CA GLY A 91 -8.88 14.00 4.68
C GLY A 91 -7.80 14.93 4.15
N ILE A 92 -6.93 15.41 5.06
CA ILE A 92 -5.80 16.28 4.73
C ILE A 92 -4.54 15.43 4.57
N LEU A 93 -3.84 15.59 3.46
CA LEU A 93 -2.52 15.04 3.25
C LEU A 93 -1.47 16.05 3.75
N GLY A 94 -0.80 15.71 4.85
CA GLY A 94 0.17 16.59 5.50
C GLY A 94 1.49 16.68 4.73
N SER A 95 2.15 15.54 4.53
CA SER A 95 3.39 15.46 3.78
C SER A 95 3.50 14.08 3.11
N ALA A 96 4.14 14.05 1.96
CA ALA A 96 4.43 12.83 1.24
C ALA A 96 5.80 12.96 0.56
N VAL A 97 6.61 11.91 0.66
CA VAL A 97 7.92 11.87 0.00
C VAL A 97 7.77 11.92 -1.51
N ASP A 98 6.72 11.28 -2.01
CA ASP A 98 6.36 11.22 -3.43
C ASP A 98 5.91 12.57 -3.99
N PHE A 99 5.38 13.44 -3.13
CA PHE A 99 4.80 14.72 -3.51
C PHE A 99 5.45 15.86 -2.71
N PRO A 100 6.71 16.20 -2.97
CA PRO A 100 7.47 17.14 -2.15
C PRO A 100 6.93 18.57 -2.20
N LEU A 101 6.14 18.92 -3.23
CA LEU A 101 5.50 20.22 -3.37
C LEU A 101 4.19 20.34 -2.59
N TRP A 102 3.63 19.22 -2.10
CA TRP A 102 2.34 19.22 -1.41
C TRP A 102 2.52 19.50 0.09
N LYS A 103 1.68 20.38 0.60
CA LYS A 103 1.70 20.77 2.02
C LYS A 103 0.28 21.02 2.50
N GLN A 104 -0.22 20.14 3.41
CA GLN A 104 -1.57 20.26 3.99
C GLN A 104 -2.67 20.32 2.92
N GLU A 105 -2.61 19.41 1.95
CA GLU A 105 -3.56 19.39 0.84
C GLU A 105 -4.91 18.78 1.27
N PRO A 106 -6.04 19.50 1.07
CA PRO A 106 -7.35 19.05 1.50
C PRO A 106 -7.96 18.04 0.50
N VAL A 107 -7.33 16.87 0.35
CA VAL A 107 -7.61 15.93 -0.75
C VAL A 107 -9.06 15.45 -0.75
N ARG A 108 -9.62 15.05 0.42
CA ARG A 108 -11.00 14.56 0.47
C ARG A 108 -11.99 15.62 0.00
N SER A 109 -11.90 16.83 0.50
CA SER A 109 -12.86 17.88 0.17
C SER A 109 -12.76 18.28 -1.30
N GLN A 110 -11.54 18.33 -1.87
CA GLN A 110 -11.35 18.63 -3.29
C GLN A 110 -11.93 17.54 -4.19
N LEU A 111 -11.69 16.25 -3.87
CA LEU A 111 -12.30 15.15 -4.60
C LEU A 111 -13.83 15.15 -4.46
N SER A 112 -14.36 15.40 -3.24
CA SER A 112 -15.81 15.45 -3.01
C SER A 112 -16.48 16.58 -3.80
N LEU A 113 -15.83 17.74 -3.86
CA LEU A 113 -16.32 18.88 -4.64
C LEU A 113 -16.37 18.58 -6.14
N ARG A 114 -15.30 17.96 -6.66
CA ARG A 114 -15.18 17.69 -8.10
C ARG A 114 -16.09 16.58 -8.59
N PHE A 115 -16.23 15.52 -7.82
CA PHE A 115 -17.10 14.39 -8.20
C PHE A 115 -18.55 14.56 -7.76
N ASN A 116 -18.83 15.50 -6.86
CA ASN A 116 -20.15 15.64 -6.20
C ASN A 116 -20.64 14.31 -5.58
N LEU A 117 -19.73 13.52 -5.03
CA LEU A 117 -19.96 12.22 -4.42
C LEU A 117 -19.31 12.16 -3.03
N PRO A 118 -19.80 11.29 -2.13
CA PRO A 118 -19.10 10.96 -0.91
C PRO A 118 -17.72 10.36 -1.21
N VAL A 119 -16.69 10.82 -0.50
CA VAL A 119 -15.31 10.35 -0.66
C VAL A 119 -14.82 9.67 0.62
N VAL A 120 -14.37 8.44 0.49
CA VAL A 120 -13.61 7.73 1.53
C VAL A 120 -12.15 7.72 1.10
N ILE A 121 -11.26 8.13 2.00
CA ILE A 121 -9.83 8.24 1.70
C ILE A 121 -9.00 7.56 2.79
N GLU A 122 -7.99 6.81 2.38
CA GLU A 122 -7.05 6.14 3.27
C GLU A 122 -5.60 6.27 2.81
N GLN A 123 -4.71 6.15 3.77
CA GLN A 123 -3.29 5.99 3.49
C GLN A 123 -3.06 4.64 2.79
N LYS A 124 -2.17 4.59 1.80
CA LYS A 124 -1.98 3.44 0.92
C LYS A 124 -1.73 2.11 1.67
N ALA A 125 -0.89 2.09 2.71
CA ALA A 125 -0.66 0.86 3.48
C ALA A 125 -1.90 0.40 4.28
N ASN A 126 -2.73 1.33 4.76
CA ASN A 126 -4.01 1.02 5.37
C ASN A 126 -4.98 0.42 4.34
N ALA A 127 -5.03 1.01 3.14
CA ALA A 127 -5.83 0.48 2.04
C ALA A 127 -5.36 -0.93 1.62
N GLY A 128 -4.04 -1.18 1.61
CA GLY A 128 -3.45 -2.50 1.40
C GLY A 128 -3.86 -3.51 2.47
N ALA A 129 -3.83 -3.11 3.74
CA ALA A 129 -4.31 -3.94 4.83
C ALA A 129 -5.80 -4.30 4.69
N LEU A 130 -6.64 -3.35 4.27
CA LEU A 130 -8.06 -3.60 4.00
C LEU A 130 -8.28 -4.50 2.77
N ALA A 131 -7.50 -4.31 1.72
CA ALA A 131 -7.57 -5.17 0.53
C ALA A 131 -7.25 -6.63 0.89
N GLU A 132 -6.19 -6.85 1.66
CA GLU A 132 -5.80 -8.18 2.15
C GLU A 132 -6.84 -8.76 3.12
N TYR A 133 -7.40 -7.94 4.00
CA TYR A 133 -8.42 -8.36 4.95
C TYR A 133 -9.71 -8.85 4.28
N TYR A 134 -10.13 -8.20 3.20
CA TYR A 134 -11.37 -8.56 2.51
C TYR A 134 -11.19 -9.57 1.39
N PHE A 135 -10.06 -9.57 0.69
CA PHE A 135 -9.90 -10.28 -0.58
C PHE A 135 -8.63 -11.14 -0.67
N GLY A 136 -7.71 -10.99 0.26
CA GLY A 136 -6.41 -11.65 0.24
C GLY A 136 -6.18 -12.63 1.38
N GLY A 137 -4.93 -12.68 1.84
CA GLY A 137 -4.48 -13.58 2.89
C GLY A 137 -5.04 -13.29 4.28
N GLY A 138 -5.62 -12.11 4.47
CA GLY A 138 -6.19 -11.65 5.74
C GLY A 138 -7.64 -12.08 6.01
N GLN A 139 -8.28 -12.83 5.11
CA GLN A 139 -9.65 -13.28 5.30
C GLN A 139 -9.77 -14.17 6.56
N GLY A 140 -10.72 -13.83 7.43
CA GLY A 140 -10.95 -14.54 8.69
C GLY A 140 -9.97 -14.20 9.83
N VAL A 141 -8.98 -13.34 9.58
CA VAL A 141 -7.98 -12.87 10.57
C VAL A 141 -8.46 -11.55 11.19
N ARG A 142 -8.33 -11.39 12.49
CA ARG A 142 -8.79 -10.16 13.19
C ARG A 142 -7.66 -9.17 13.46
N ASN A 143 -6.44 -9.67 13.65
CA ASN A 143 -5.25 -8.87 13.97
C ASN A 143 -4.21 -9.07 12.86
N LEU A 144 -4.13 -8.12 11.96
CA LEU A 144 -3.35 -8.18 10.74
C LEU A 144 -2.43 -6.96 10.64
N VAL A 145 -1.22 -7.18 10.17
CA VAL A 145 -0.32 -6.11 9.73
C VAL A 145 0.03 -6.31 8.26
N PHE A 146 -0.20 -5.30 7.44
CA PHE A 146 0.24 -5.24 6.05
C PHE A 146 1.46 -4.33 5.94
N ILE A 147 2.50 -4.78 5.25
CA ILE A 147 3.74 -4.02 5.01
C ILE A 147 3.73 -3.51 3.57
N GLY A 148 3.41 -2.24 3.40
CA GLY A 148 3.63 -1.51 2.15
C GLY A 148 5.10 -1.07 2.05
N MET A 149 5.72 -1.26 0.88
CA MET A 149 7.17 -1.05 0.71
C MET A 149 7.48 0.00 -0.36
N THR A 150 6.48 0.73 -0.83
CA THR A 150 6.62 1.78 -1.84
C THR A 150 5.87 3.04 -1.44
N PRO A 151 6.44 4.21 -1.64
CA PRO A 151 7.85 4.50 -1.92
C PRO A 151 8.73 4.32 -0.67
N THR A 152 8.15 4.50 0.52
CA THR A 152 8.73 4.23 1.83
C THR A 152 8.04 3.04 2.47
N LEU A 153 8.68 2.43 3.45
CA LEU A 153 8.08 1.30 4.15
C LEU A 153 7.09 1.79 5.22
N ARG A 154 5.87 1.28 5.14
CA ARG A 154 4.79 1.57 6.09
C ARG A 154 3.99 0.33 6.45
N ALA A 155 3.45 0.33 7.66
CA ALA A 155 2.52 -0.70 8.12
C ALA A 155 1.07 -0.18 8.10
N GLY A 156 0.16 -0.93 7.48
CA GLY A 156 -1.27 -0.84 7.72
C GLY A 156 -1.65 -1.84 8.81
N ILE A 157 -2.31 -1.39 9.87
CA ILE A 157 -2.54 -2.20 11.07
C ILE A 157 -4.04 -2.36 11.30
N LEU A 158 -4.51 -3.61 11.35
CA LEU A 158 -5.84 -3.95 11.84
C LEU A 158 -5.74 -4.63 13.20
N THR A 159 -6.52 -4.16 14.14
CA THR A 159 -6.72 -4.77 15.46
C THR A 159 -8.20 -5.03 15.67
N ASN A 160 -8.56 -6.26 16.00
CA ASN A 160 -9.96 -6.68 16.13
C ASN A 160 -10.83 -6.36 14.89
N GLY A 161 -10.22 -6.44 13.67
CA GLY A 161 -10.90 -6.14 12.42
C GLY A 161 -11.13 -4.65 12.13
N ARG A 162 -10.53 -3.76 12.92
CA ARG A 162 -10.61 -2.29 12.75
C ARG A 162 -9.23 -1.73 12.41
N LEU A 163 -9.19 -0.78 11.49
CA LEU A 163 -7.95 -0.05 11.20
C LEU A 163 -7.51 0.78 12.41
N TYR A 164 -6.22 0.73 12.69
CA TYR A 164 -5.59 1.60 13.67
C TYR A 164 -5.21 2.93 13.02
N HIS A 165 -5.79 3.99 13.51
CA HIS A 165 -5.45 5.37 13.14
C HIS A 165 -4.89 6.13 14.35
N ASN A 166 -4.08 7.15 14.06
CA ASN A 166 -3.72 8.20 15.02
C ASN A 166 -4.07 9.57 14.43
N SER A 167 -4.17 10.57 15.28
CA SER A 167 -4.29 11.95 14.83
C SER A 167 -3.07 12.36 14.00
N GLY A 168 -3.31 12.94 12.82
CA GLY A 168 -2.24 13.41 11.93
C GLY A 168 -1.69 12.38 10.93
N GLY A 169 -2.28 11.17 10.82
CA GLY A 169 -1.99 10.21 9.74
C GLY A 169 -0.58 9.63 9.74
N THR A 170 0.07 9.56 10.91
CA THR A 170 1.46 9.09 11.03
C THR A 170 1.58 7.67 11.57
N ALA A 171 0.45 6.99 11.86
CA ALA A 171 0.46 5.59 12.30
C ALA A 171 1.18 4.70 11.26
N GLY A 172 1.83 3.64 11.72
CA GLY A 172 2.47 2.67 10.85
C GLY A 172 3.77 3.12 10.17
N GLN A 173 4.44 4.19 10.63
CA GLN A 173 5.75 4.63 10.09
C GLN A 173 6.90 3.69 10.48
N LEU A 174 6.71 2.40 10.31
CA LEU A 174 7.69 1.36 10.65
C LEU A 174 9.02 1.56 9.94
N GLY A 175 8.99 2.06 8.71
CA GLY A 175 10.18 2.32 7.89
C GLY A 175 11.16 3.33 8.49
N SER A 176 10.72 4.16 9.43
CA SER A 176 11.57 5.13 10.14
C SER A 176 12.44 4.50 11.23
N LEU A 177 12.22 3.24 11.60
CA LEU A 177 13.07 2.53 12.54
C LEU A 177 14.49 2.46 12.00
N ARG A 178 15.45 2.91 12.80
CA ARG A 178 16.86 2.85 12.47
C ARG A 178 17.44 1.56 13.01
N LEU A 179 17.89 0.68 12.10
CA LEU A 179 18.40 -0.65 12.42
C LEU A 179 19.94 -0.67 12.51
N ALA A 180 20.60 0.26 11.82
CA ALA A 180 22.06 0.38 11.80
C ALA A 180 22.51 1.84 11.84
N GLY A 181 23.76 2.06 12.18
CA GLY A 181 24.37 3.40 12.18
C GLY A 181 24.52 3.99 10.78
N ASP A 182 24.72 3.12 9.79
CA ASP A 182 24.88 3.42 8.37
C ASP A 182 24.12 2.38 7.53
N GLY A 183 24.20 2.50 6.21
CA GLY A 183 23.54 1.58 5.28
C GLY A 183 22.86 2.32 4.13
N PRO A 184 22.03 1.63 3.34
CA PRO A 184 21.25 2.30 2.30
C PRO A 184 20.23 3.26 2.92
N ALA A 185 19.94 4.34 2.21
CA ALA A 185 18.98 5.35 2.61
C ALA A 185 17.63 5.17 1.92
N GLY A 186 17.64 4.75 0.66
CA GLY A 186 16.46 4.80 -0.19
C GLY A 186 15.85 6.21 -0.17
N LEU A 187 14.58 6.29 0.20
CA LEU A 187 13.89 7.56 0.47
C LEU A 187 13.73 7.85 1.97
N GLY A 188 14.50 7.17 2.82
CA GLY A 188 14.53 7.34 4.26
C GLY A 188 15.86 7.89 4.77
N LYS A 189 16.21 7.53 5.99
CA LYS A 189 17.53 7.83 6.57
C LYS A 189 18.49 6.64 6.37
N PRO A 190 19.80 6.87 6.21
CA PRO A 190 20.78 5.78 6.16
C PRO A 190 20.62 4.79 7.32
N GLY A 191 20.62 3.50 7.02
CA GLY A 191 20.45 2.44 8.01
C GLY A 191 19.04 2.32 8.59
N SER A 192 18.03 3.01 8.04
CA SER A 192 16.63 2.83 8.41
C SER A 192 16.02 1.60 7.73
N LEU A 193 14.91 1.10 8.26
CA LEU A 193 14.18 0.00 7.64
C LEU A 193 13.68 0.36 6.22
N THR A 194 13.26 1.61 5.99
CA THR A 194 12.99 2.12 4.62
C THR A 194 14.23 1.98 3.74
N GLY A 195 15.42 2.34 4.25
CA GLY A 195 16.66 2.22 3.51
C GLY A 195 16.97 0.78 3.09
N PHE A 196 16.71 -0.21 3.93
CA PHE A 196 17.01 -1.60 3.60
C PHE A 196 15.91 -2.28 2.78
N ALA A 197 14.64 -2.04 3.09
CA ALA A 197 13.55 -2.90 2.64
C ALA A 197 12.45 -2.18 1.83
N SER A 198 12.57 -0.88 1.51
CA SER A 198 11.72 -0.26 0.48
C SER A 198 12.25 -0.54 -0.93
N ALA A 199 11.41 -0.31 -1.94
CA ALA A 199 11.82 -0.49 -3.34
C ALA A 199 13.09 0.30 -3.68
N ALA A 200 13.14 1.59 -3.35
CA ALA A 200 14.33 2.43 -3.56
C ALA A 200 15.53 1.97 -2.70
N GLY A 201 15.26 1.51 -1.48
CA GLY A 201 16.32 1.01 -0.59
C GLY A 201 16.94 -0.29 -1.07
N MET A 202 16.13 -1.23 -1.57
CA MET A 202 16.65 -2.48 -2.15
C MET A 202 17.48 -2.24 -3.41
N LEU A 203 17.07 -1.29 -4.24
CA LEU A 203 17.86 -0.89 -5.40
C LEU A 203 19.22 -0.30 -4.99
N GLU A 204 19.23 0.61 -4.02
CA GLU A 204 20.48 1.17 -3.47
C GLU A 204 21.35 0.09 -2.81
N LEU A 205 20.72 -0.86 -2.11
CA LEU A 205 21.44 -1.97 -1.48
C LEU A 205 22.15 -2.84 -2.53
N ALA A 206 21.49 -3.11 -3.67
CA ALA A 206 22.07 -3.87 -4.77
C ALA A 206 23.35 -3.20 -5.30
N PHE A 207 23.32 -1.91 -5.58
CA PHE A 207 24.51 -1.18 -6.04
C PHE A 207 25.61 -1.07 -4.96
N LYS A 208 25.24 -0.98 -3.69
CA LYS A 208 26.23 -0.96 -2.61
C LYS A 208 26.92 -2.31 -2.40
N ARG A 209 26.18 -3.41 -2.53
CA ARG A 209 26.73 -4.76 -2.33
C ARG A 209 27.48 -5.28 -3.55
N CYS A 210 26.97 -4.99 -4.72
CA CYS A 210 27.47 -5.52 -5.98
C CYS A 210 27.69 -4.41 -7.03
N PRO A 211 28.62 -3.45 -6.80
CA PRO A 211 28.72 -2.21 -7.57
C PRO A 211 29.11 -2.38 -9.04
N GLN A 212 29.56 -3.58 -9.45
CA GLN A 212 29.95 -3.88 -10.84
C GLN A 212 29.09 -4.96 -11.49
N HIS A 213 28.05 -5.44 -10.79
CA HIS A 213 27.22 -6.54 -11.28
C HIS A 213 26.12 -6.06 -12.23
N TRP A 214 25.56 -4.89 -11.98
CA TRP A 214 24.54 -4.28 -12.82
C TRP A 214 24.99 -2.95 -13.41
N GLU A 215 24.46 -2.60 -14.58
CA GLU A 215 24.63 -1.29 -15.16
C GLU A 215 23.88 -0.22 -14.35
N ASN A 216 24.31 1.04 -14.46
CA ASN A 216 23.76 2.12 -13.61
C ASN A 216 22.29 2.48 -13.90
N ASP A 217 21.74 2.02 -15.01
CA ASP A 217 20.36 2.23 -15.43
C ASP A 217 19.42 1.05 -15.14
N VAL A 218 19.94 -0.02 -14.48
CA VAL A 218 19.10 -1.16 -14.10
C VAL A 218 18.00 -0.73 -13.14
N ASP A 219 16.80 -1.20 -13.36
CA ASP A 219 15.67 -1.00 -12.46
C ASP A 219 15.50 -2.18 -11.47
N LEU A 220 14.74 -1.94 -10.42
CA LEU A 220 14.47 -2.96 -9.40
C LEU A 220 13.79 -4.21 -9.99
N PHE A 221 12.95 -4.06 -11.02
CA PHE A 221 12.27 -5.19 -11.64
C PHE A 221 13.22 -6.13 -12.37
N GLN A 222 14.30 -5.57 -12.98
CA GLN A 222 15.33 -6.40 -13.56
C GLN A 222 16.05 -7.22 -12.48
N ILE A 223 16.46 -6.59 -11.38
CA ILE A 223 17.11 -7.28 -10.25
C ILE A 223 16.20 -8.35 -9.65
N ILE A 224 14.88 -8.08 -9.55
CA ILE A 224 13.89 -9.09 -9.12
C ILE A 224 13.87 -10.28 -10.09
N ARG A 225 13.85 -10.04 -11.40
CA ARG A 225 13.90 -11.11 -12.41
C ARG A 225 15.18 -11.93 -12.31
N ASP A 226 16.33 -11.26 -12.11
CA ASP A 226 17.62 -11.93 -11.94
C ASP A 226 17.60 -12.85 -10.73
N ALA A 227 17.07 -12.39 -9.58
CA ALA A 227 16.90 -13.22 -8.39
C ALA A 227 15.99 -14.43 -8.63
N GLN A 228 14.86 -14.24 -9.32
CA GLN A 228 13.94 -15.31 -9.69
C GLN A 228 14.57 -16.32 -10.66
N ASN A 229 15.49 -15.88 -11.50
CA ASN A 229 16.27 -16.72 -12.41
C ASN A 229 17.49 -17.39 -11.76
N GLY A 230 17.72 -17.16 -10.46
CA GLY A 230 18.77 -17.82 -9.71
C GLY A 230 20.08 -17.07 -9.62
N ASP A 231 20.14 -15.77 -9.99
CA ASP A 231 21.33 -14.96 -9.81
C ASP A 231 21.67 -14.85 -8.31
N PRO A 232 22.87 -15.31 -7.88
CA PRO A 232 23.22 -15.39 -6.47
C PRO A 232 23.38 -14.00 -5.83
N TYR A 233 23.85 -12.99 -6.58
CA TYR A 233 24.03 -11.64 -6.06
C TYR A 233 22.68 -10.97 -5.82
N ALA A 234 21.75 -11.12 -6.74
CA ALA A 234 20.39 -10.63 -6.59
C ALA A 234 19.68 -11.31 -5.42
N GLN A 235 19.82 -12.63 -5.28
CA GLN A 235 19.26 -13.38 -4.15
C GLN A 235 19.83 -12.93 -2.81
N GLU A 236 21.15 -12.68 -2.71
CA GLU A 236 21.80 -12.20 -1.50
C GLU A 236 21.29 -10.82 -1.08
N VAL A 237 21.14 -9.89 -2.04
CA VAL A 237 20.58 -8.54 -1.79
C VAL A 237 19.19 -8.62 -1.19
N PHE A 238 18.31 -9.44 -1.77
CA PHE A 238 16.94 -9.56 -1.27
C PHE A 238 16.84 -10.37 0.03
N ALA A 239 17.71 -11.34 0.25
CA ALA A 239 17.82 -12.04 1.52
C ALA A 239 18.27 -11.10 2.65
N GLU A 240 19.22 -10.20 2.38
CA GLU A 240 19.62 -9.16 3.34
C GLU A 240 18.45 -8.21 3.64
N ALA A 241 17.78 -7.70 2.62
CA ALA A 241 16.62 -6.83 2.79
C ALA A 241 15.50 -7.51 3.61
N GLY A 242 15.23 -8.79 3.34
CA GLY A 242 14.30 -9.61 4.12
C GLY A 242 14.74 -9.78 5.57
N THR A 243 16.01 -10.04 5.79
CA THR A 243 16.61 -10.14 7.15
C THR A 243 16.40 -8.86 7.94
N GLN A 244 16.65 -7.70 7.33
CA GLN A 244 16.44 -6.41 7.99
C GLN A 244 14.96 -6.15 8.24
N LEU A 245 14.06 -6.56 7.31
CA LEU A 245 12.62 -6.49 7.57
C LEU A 245 12.24 -7.30 8.81
N GLY A 246 12.69 -8.55 8.90
CA GLY A 246 12.41 -9.41 10.06
C GLY A 246 12.84 -8.80 11.39
N ARG A 247 14.04 -8.22 11.44
CA ARG A 247 14.54 -7.49 12.62
C ARG A 247 13.66 -6.29 12.96
N GLY A 248 13.26 -5.51 11.95
CA GLY A 248 12.40 -4.35 12.13
C GLY A 248 10.96 -4.69 12.55
N LEU A 249 10.50 -5.91 12.27
CA LEU A 249 9.19 -6.39 12.68
C LEU A 249 9.14 -6.84 14.15
N ALA A 250 10.26 -7.21 14.76
CA ALA A 250 10.29 -7.75 16.12
C ALA A 250 9.64 -6.81 17.15
N PRO A 251 9.95 -5.50 17.22
CA PRO A 251 9.27 -4.57 18.13
C PRO A 251 7.76 -4.50 17.90
N LEU A 252 7.33 -4.53 16.64
CA LEU A 252 5.91 -4.51 16.31
C LEU A 252 5.20 -5.78 16.78
N VAL A 253 5.84 -6.94 16.62
CA VAL A 253 5.29 -8.23 17.08
C VAL A 253 5.17 -8.24 18.60
N HIS A 254 6.16 -7.77 19.34
CA HIS A 254 6.08 -7.66 20.81
C HIS A 254 4.96 -6.74 21.29
N LEU A 255 4.69 -5.64 20.56
CA LEU A 255 3.69 -4.65 20.95
C LEU A 255 2.26 -5.05 20.56
N LEU A 256 2.07 -5.66 19.39
CA LEU A 256 0.75 -5.88 18.79
C LEU A 256 0.33 -7.34 18.75
N GLN A 257 1.28 -8.28 18.78
CA GLN A 257 1.05 -9.72 18.64
C GLN A 257 0.04 -10.04 17.52
N PRO A 258 0.29 -9.62 16.27
CA PRO A 258 -0.62 -9.88 15.19
C PRO A 258 -0.67 -11.37 14.85
N GLU A 259 -1.81 -11.84 14.37
CA GLU A 259 -1.96 -13.22 13.89
C GLU A 259 -1.24 -13.43 12.55
N LEU A 260 -1.18 -12.35 11.75
CA LEU A 260 -0.68 -12.40 10.37
C LEU A 260 0.04 -11.10 10.01
N ILE A 261 1.19 -11.24 9.35
CA ILE A 261 1.91 -10.15 8.69
C ILE A 261 1.96 -10.46 7.19
N ILE A 262 1.51 -9.54 6.35
CA ILE A 262 1.52 -9.67 4.89
C ILE A 262 2.50 -8.69 4.29
N ILE A 263 3.40 -9.20 3.45
CA ILE A 263 4.41 -8.43 2.74
C ILE A 263 3.84 -8.01 1.39
N GLY A 264 3.73 -6.70 1.17
CA GLY A 264 3.27 -6.11 -0.09
C GLY A 264 4.35 -6.06 -1.17
N PHE A 265 4.04 -5.32 -2.23
CA PHE A 265 4.96 -5.08 -3.35
C PHE A 265 6.17 -4.22 -2.91
N PRO A 266 7.40 -4.49 -3.36
CA PRO A 266 7.82 -5.55 -4.28
C PRO A 266 8.14 -6.90 -3.61
N GLY A 267 8.11 -6.99 -2.28
CA GLY A 267 8.46 -8.22 -1.55
C GLY A 267 7.60 -9.43 -1.93
N CYS A 268 6.34 -9.22 -2.35
CA CYS A 268 5.48 -10.31 -2.82
C CYS A 268 5.97 -10.97 -4.12
N LEU A 269 6.69 -10.26 -4.98
CA LEU A 269 7.28 -10.83 -6.20
C LEU A 269 8.47 -11.73 -5.91
N LEU A 270 9.15 -11.50 -4.80
CA LEU A 270 10.33 -12.24 -4.38
C LEU A 270 10.00 -13.53 -3.62
N ALA A 271 8.74 -13.66 -3.18
CA ALA A 271 8.23 -14.83 -2.46
C ALA A 271 9.20 -15.29 -1.34
N ASP A 272 9.65 -16.53 -1.38
CA ASP A 272 10.50 -17.12 -0.35
C ASP A 272 11.93 -16.58 -0.32
N ILE A 273 12.45 -16.01 -1.42
CA ILE A 273 13.77 -15.36 -1.44
C ILE A 273 13.82 -14.22 -0.42
N PHE A 274 12.72 -13.52 -0.23
CA PHE A 274 12.59 -12.43 0.72
C PHE A 274 11.92 -12.85 2.04
N ALA A 275 10.85 -13.65 1.96
CA ALA A 275 10.04 -13.98 3.12
C ALA A 275 10.73 -14.96 4.09
N ASN A 276 11.51 -15.93 3.61
CA ASN A 276 12.20 -16.87 4.48
C ASN A 276 13.29 -16.21 5.34
N PRO A 277 14.19 -15.36 4.79
CA PRO A 277 15.11 -14.57 5.61
C PRO A 277 14.40 -13.67 6.62
N ALA A 278 13.26 -13.07 6.24
CA ALA A 278 12.47 -12.24 7.15
C ALA A 278 11.88 -13.06 8.31
N ARG A 279 11.34 -14.25 8.05
CA ARG A 279 10.83 -15.16 9.10
C ARG A 279 11.94 -15.61 10.05
N ALA A 280 13.08 -16.03 9.50
CA ALA A 280 14.22 -16.47 10.30
C ALA A 280 14.76 -15.32 11.19
N ALA A 281 14.90 -14.13 10.65
CA ALA A 281 15.38 -12.98 11.39
C ALA A 281 14.37 -12.50 12.46
N LEU A 282 13.06 -12.55 12.17
CA LEU A 282 12.02 -12.27 13.14
C LEU A 282 12.06 -13.27 14.31
N ALA A 283 12.14 -14.56 14.02
CA ALA A 283 12.24 -15.59 15.04
C ALA A 283 13.48 -15.41 15.92
N ALA A 284 14.63 -15.10 15.31
CA ALA A 284 15.88 -14.85 16.03
C ALA A 284 15.90 -13.55 16.86
N ALA A 285 15.07 -12.55 16.48
CA ALA A 285 14.99 -11.26 17.16
C ALA A 285 13.91 -11.20 18.25
N THR A 286 13.17 -12.29 18.45
CA THR A 286 12.12 -12.40 19.48
C THR A 286 12.39 -13.61 20.36
N ASP A 287 12.12 -13.51 21.66
CA ASP A 287 12.17 -14.65 22.59
C ASP A 287 10.81 -15.41 22.64
N LEU A 288 10.04 -15.33 21.56
CA LEU A 288 8.73 -15.97 21.48
C LEU A 288 8.87 -17.44 21.05
N ALA A 289 8.04 -18.31 21.61
CA ALA A 289 7.90 -19.65 21.08
C ALA A 289 7.41 -19.61 19.61
N GLU A 290 7.80 -20.57 18.79
CA GLU A 290 7.42 -20.62 17.37
C GLU A 290 5.91 -20.54 17.16
N SER A 291 5.12 -21.17 18.05
CA SER A 291 3.66 -21.12 18.03
C SER A 291 3.05 -19.75 18.35
N ALA A 292 3.83 -18.84 18.93
CA ALA A 292 3.43 -17.47 19.26
C ALA A 292 3.88 -16.45 18.20
N LEU A 293 4.68 -16.88 17.22
CA LEU A 293 5.09 -16.01 16.13
C LEU A 293 3.94 -15.83 15.13
N PRO A 294 3.75 -14.62 14.60
CA PRO A 294 2.77 -14.39 13.55
C PRO A 294 3.14 -15.14 12.27
N ARG A 295 2.14 -15.59 11.54
CA ARG A 295 2.39 -16.03 10.17
C ARG A 295 2.88 -14.82 9.36
N LEU A 296 3.96 -14.98 8.62
CA LEU A 296 4.50 -13.94 7.73
C LEU A 296 4.47 -14.48 6.31
N ILE A 297 3.67 -13.86 5.44
CA ILE A 297 3.44 -14.34 4.08
C ILE A 297 3.59 -13.20 3.06
N PRO A 298 4.04 -13.49 1.84
CA PRO A 298 3.88 -12.58 0.71
C PRO A 298 2.40 -12.35 0.42
N SER A 299 2.06 -11.15 -0.07
CA SER A 299 0.69 -10.83 -0.50
C SER A 299 0.22 -11.76 -1.62
N PRO A 300 -0.87 -12.51 -1.44
CA PRO A 300 -1.45 -13.29 -2.54
C PRO A 300 -2.13 -12.42 -3.61
N LEU A 301 -2.48 -11.18 -3.27
CA LEU A 301 -3.07 -10.23 -4.22
C LEU A 301 -2.04 -9.63 -5.16
N CYS A 302 -0.81 -9.48 -4.75
CA CYS A 302 0.37 -8.96 -5.43
C CYS A 302 0.07 -8.03 -6.65
N ALA A 303 -0.09 -8.59 -7.85
CA ALA A 303 -0.37 -7.82 -9.07
C ALA A 303 -1.76 -7.12 -9.05
N ARG A 304 -2.74 -7.66 -8.33
CA ARG A 304 -4.09 -7.09 -8.19
C ARG A 304 -4.22 -6.11 -7.02
N LEU A 305 -3.21 -6.06 -6.17
CA LEU A 305 -3.27 -5.26 -4.94
C LEU A 305 -3.58 -3.78 -5.21
N PRO A 306 -2.96 -3.08 -6.18
CA PRO A 306 -3.25 -1.67 -6.42
C PRO A 306 -4.71 -1.38 -6.80
N GLU A 307 -5.35 -2.30 -7.52
CA GLU A 307 -6.77 -2.17 -7.91
C GLU A 307 -7.68 -2.29 -6.69
N LEU A 308 -7.39 -3.25 -5.83
CA LEU A 308 -8.18 -3.50 -4.62
C LEU A 308 -7.90 -2.46 -3.53
N GLU A 309 -6.68 -1.95 -3.41
CA GLU A 309 -6.36 -0.79 -2.57
C GLU A 309 -7.24 0.42 -2.92
N ALA A 310 -7.47 0.64 -4.22
CA ALA A 310 -8.27 1.76 -4.68
C ALA A 310 -9.71 1.74 -4.16
N ILE A 311 -10.32 0.57 -3.96
CA ILE A 311 -11.73 0.42 -3.56
C ILE A 311 -11.94 -0.05 -2.12
N ALA A 312 -10.95 -0.68 -1.50
CA ALA A 312 -11.06 -1.28 -0.17
C ALA A 312 -11.48 -0.29 0.94
N PRO A 313 -11.03 0.97 0.95
CA PRO A 313 -11.49 1.96 1.94
C PRO A 313 -13.01 2.16 1.92
N ALA A 314 -13.62 2.30 0.74
CA ALA A 314 -15.08 2.44 0.65
C ALA A 314 -15.81 1.15 1.04
N ILE A 315 -15.27 -0.01 0.69
CA ILE A 315 -15.83 -1.31 1.09
C ILE A 315 -15.82 -1.46 2.61
N HIS A 316 -14.72 -1.09 3.25
CA HIS A 316 -14.64 -1.10 4.72
C HIS A 316 -15.70 -0.21 5.35
N ARG A 317 -15.88 1.01 4.82
CA ARG A 317 -16.89 1.95 5.30
C ARG A 317 -18.31 1.40 5.14
N ILE A 318 -18.62 0.77 4.00
CA ILE A 318 -19.92 0.13 3.76
C ILE A 318 -20.19 -0.97 4.79
N LYS A 319 -19.23 -1.88 4.98
CA LYS A 319 -19.40 -3.06 5.86
C LYS A 319 -19.47 -2.69 7.34
N THR A 320 -18.72 -1.68 7.79
CA THR A 320 -18.75 -1.22 9.18
C THR A 320 -20.04 -0.47 9.52
N GLN A 321 -20.55 0.34 8.59
CA GLN A 321 -21.84 1.04 8.77
C GLN A 321 -23.06 0.12 8.75
N SER A 322 -22.95 -1.04 8.10
CA SER A 322 -24.05 -2.03 8.05
C SER A 322 -24.08 -2.93 9.29
N ALA A 323 -23.02 -2.90 10.11
CA ALA A 323 -22.88 -3.69 11.33
C ALA A 323 -23.24 -2.92 12.64
N GLU A 324 -23.43 -1.60 12.54
CA GLU A 324 -23.97 -0.70 13.56
C GLU A 324 -25.50 -0.56 13.39
#